data_0bfc07ff9e36e365a582981415050744
#
_entry.id   0bfc07ff9e36e365a582981415050744
#
_cell.length_a   1.000
_cell.length_b   1.000
_cell.length_c   1.000
_cell.angle_alpha   90.00
_cell.angle_beta   90.00
_cell.angle_gamma   90.00
#
_symmetry.space_group_name_H-M   'P 1'
#
loop_
_entity.id
_entity.type
_entity.pdbx_description
1 polymer ?
#
loop_
_entity_poly.entity_id
_entity_poly.type
_entity_poly.pdbx_seq_one_letter_code
_entity_poly.pdbx_strand_id
1 'polypeptide(L)'
;EVRKWELIPLPGDNDLDLYCGQIDSSYYLNPRDPGDGGSHNHKGFSVYVDENTVWAGTAAGINKGVINGDCIDWVGHYTSLMNNISGDWVIGFTKQKFADFNRLWAITWAAGNEDEYSALSYTDDDGETWDTTQPSGEVEKIYNLYGNSTRIWASSESGLYLSEDGEHWEKYLRPTDENTGEELLTETVMSSYYS
;
A
#
# COMPACT_ATOMS: atom_id res chain seq x y z
N GLU A 1 -4.54 10.44 -31.01
CA GLU A 1 -5.59 10.65 -30.02
C GLU A 1 -4.96 11.17 -28.73
N VAL A 2 -5.42 12.31 -28.26
CA VAL A 2 -5.02 12.82 -26.92
C VAL A 2 -5.84 12.04 -25.93
N ARG A 3 -5.21 11.15 -25.15
CA ARG A 3 -5.88 10.44 -24.03
C ARG A 3 -6.28 11.48 -22.99
N LYS A 4 -7.55 11.59 -22.74
CA LYS A 4 -8.09 12.49 -21.71
C LYS A 4 -7.96 11.78 -20.35
N TRP A 5 -7.44 12.49 -19.35
CA TRP A 5 -7.49 12.03 -17.98
C TRP A 5 -8.91 12.13 -17.44
N GLU A 6 -9.39 11.07 -16.81
CA GLU A 6 -10.66 11.05 -16.13
C GLU A 6 -10.44 10.81 -14.64
N LEU A 7 -11.24 11.48 -13.83
CA LEU A 7 -11.21 11.33 -12.39
C LEU A 7 -12.07 10.14 -12.01
N ILE A 8 -11.48 9.17 -11.29
CA ILE A 8 -12.21 8.05 -10.71
C ILE A 8 -12.54 8.40 -9.26
N PRO A 9 -13.82 8.48 -8.89
CA PRO A 9 -14.21 8.74 -7.51
C PRO A 9 -13.78 7.63 -6.56
N LEU A 10 -13.33 8.01 -5.37
CA LEU A 10 -13.11 7.12 -4.23
C LEU A 10 -14.32 7.19 -3.29
N PRO A 11 -14.66 6.12 -2.57
CA PRO A 11 -15.70 6.15 -1.54
C PRO A 11 -15.40 7.19 -0.45
N GLY A 12 -16.42 7.77 0.17
CA GLY A 12 -16.27 8.57 1.37
C GLY A 12 -15.99 7.71 2.61
N ASP A 13 -15.56 8.32 3.72
CA ASP A 13 -15.27 7.60 4.97
C ASP A 13 -16.51 6.84 5.54
N ASN A 14 -17.71 7.30 5.19
CA ASN A 14 -18.97 6.69 5.63
C ASN A 14 -19.67 5.87 4.52
N ASP A 15 -19.21 5.95 3.29
CA ASP A 15 -19.77 5.25 2.13
C ASP A 15 -18.72 4.25 1.65
N LEU A 16 -18.63 3.11 2.34
CA LEU A 16 -17.58 2.12 2.10
C LEU A 16 -17.71 1.41 0.76
N ASP A 17 -18.91 1.42 0.17
CA ASP A 17 -19.20 0.87 -1.15
C ASP A 17 -19.65 2.01 -2.07
N LEU A 18 -19.04 2.11 -3.24
CA LEU A 18 -19.41 3.07 -4.27
C LEU A 18 -19.42 2.38 -5.64
N TYR A 19 -20.61 2.17 -6.17
CA TYR A 19 -20.78 1.52 -7.47
C TYR A 19 -20.96 2.53 -8.59
N CYS A 20 -20.56 2.19 -9.78
CA CYS A 20 -20.66 3.01 -10.98
C CYS A 20 -22.04 3.67 -11.19
N GLY A 21 -23.12 2.95 -10.91
CA GLY A 21 -24.47 3.48 -11.03
C GLY A 21 -24.91 4.48 -9.95
N GLN A 22 -24.11 4.66 -8.91
CA GLN A 22 -24.39 5.60 -7.80
C GLN A 22 -23.66 6.93 -7.95
N ILE A 23 -22.72 7.01 -8.89
CA ILE A 23 -21.94 8.21 -9.13
C ILE A 23 -22.74 9.15 -10.02
N ASP A 24 -23.22 10.22 -9.43
CA ASP A 24 -23.92 11.29 -10.16
C ASP A 24 -23.09 12.59 -10.22
N SER A 25 -23.62 13.58 -10.89
CA SER A 25 -22.95 14.88 -11.06
C SER A 25 -22.77 15.68 -9.76
N SER A 26 -23.39 15.27 -8.67
CA SER A 26 -23.26 15.90 -7.36
C SER A 26 -22.12 15.30 -6.52
N TYR A 27 -21.65 14.10 -6.89
CA TYR A 27 -20.53 13.46 -6.22
C TYR A 27 -19.23 14.21 -6.53
N TYR A 28 -18.48 14.57 -5.50
CA TYR A 28 -17.18 15.20 -5.66
C TYR A 28 -16.19 14.72 -4.60
N LEU A 29 -14.92 14.65 -4.99
CA LEU A 29 -13.85 14.34 -4.07
C LEU A 29 -13.53 15.54 -3.18
N ASN A 30 -13.54 15.33 -1.88
CA ASN A 30 -13.18 16.34 -0.88
C ASN A 30 -12.13 15.80 0.09
N PRO A 31 -10.83 15.94 -0.21
CA PRO A 31 -9.75 15.39 0.60
C PRO A 31 -9.42 16.20 1.86
N ARG A 32 -10.31 17.09 2.30
CA ARG A 32 -10.16 17.81 3.57
C ARG A 32 -10.33 16.85 4.74
N ASP A 33 -10.00 17.32 5.92
CA ASP A 33 -10.27 16.59 7.14
C ASP A 33 -11.78 16.46 7.40
N PRO A 34 -12.26 15.36 7.98
CA PRO A 34 -13.68 15.15 8.25
C PRO A 34 -14.30 16.25 9.10
N GLY A 35 -13.54 16.88 10.02
CA GLY A 35 -13.98 18.03 10.80
C GLY A 35 -14.30 19.28 9.96
N ASP A 36 -13.75 19.36 8.75
CA ASP A 36 -14.00 20.41 7.75
C ASP A 36 -14.97 19.93 6.65
N GLY A 37 -15.68 18.85 6.87
CA GLY A 37 -16.66 18.26 5.96
C GLY A 37 -16.02 17.50 4.79
N GLY A 38 -14.77 17.07 4.93
CA GLY A 38 -14.05 16.25 3.96
C GLY A 38 -14.09 14.76 4.28
N SER A 39 -13.23 14.01 3.58
CA SER A 39 -13.06 12.58 3.76
C SER A 39 -11.58 12.22 3.64
N HIS A 40 -11.05 11.50 4.62
CA HIS A 40 -9.68 10.98 4.56
C HIS A 40 -9.53 9.94 3.45
N ASN A 41 -10.59 9.19 3.15
CA ASN A 41 -10.59 8.22 2.07
C ASN A 41 -10.47 8.86 0.68
N HIS A 42 -10.75 10.15 0.55
CA HIS A 42 -10.49 10.91 -0.68
C HIS A 42 -9.03 11.36 -0.87
N LYS A 43 -8.15 11.13 0.12
CA LYS A 43 -6.70 11.36 0.03
C LYS A 43 -6.01 10.11 -0.50
N GLY A 44 -5.99 9.94 -1.83
CA GLY A 44 -5.31 8.80 -2.46
C GLY A 44 -3.79 8.99 -2.44
N PHE A 45 -3.05 7.96 -1.99
CA PHE A 45 -1.59 7.93 -1.94
C PHE A 45 -0.98 6.96 -2.93
N SER A 46 -1.64 5.82 -3.15
CA SER A 46 -1.11 4.75 -3.98
C SER A 46 -2.21 3.99 -4.70
N VAL A 47 -1.84 3.35 -5.80
CA VAL A 47 -2.73 2.49 -6.57
C VAL A 47 -1.96 1.29 -7.11
N TYR A 48 -2.59 0.13 -7.09
CA TYR A 48 -2.11 -1.07 -7.72
C TYR A 48 -3.24 -1.73 -8.52
N VAL A 49 -2.95 -2.13 -9.73
CA VAL A 49 -3.94 -2.78 -10.62
C VAL A 49 -3.43 -4.18 -10.97
N ASP A 50 -4.26 -5.18 -10.74
CA ASP A 50 -4.00 -6.56 -11.09
C ASP A 50 -5.21 -7.12 -11.85
N GLU A 51 -5.01 -7.37 -13.14
CA GLU A 51 -6.08 -7.80 -14.06
C GLU A 51 -7.29 -6.85 -14.02
N ASN A 52 -8.37 -7.24 -13.36
CA ASN A 52 -9.61 -6.47 -13.23
C ASN A 52 -9.83 -5.87 -11.82
N THR A 53 -8.87 -6.06 -10.91
CA THR A 53 -8.94 -5.56 -9.54
C THR A 53 -8.06 -4.32 -9.38
N VAL A 54 -8.60 -3.32 -8.70
CA VAL A 54 -7.89 -2.09 -8.33
C VAL A 54 -7.78 -2.00 -6.81
N TRP A 55 -6.58 -1.77 -6.32
CA TRP A 55 -6.31 -1.50 -4.92
C TRP A 55 -5.88 -0.05 -4.79
N ALA A 56 -6.61 0.74 -4.05
CA ALA A 56 -6.29 2.14 -3.80
C ALA A 56 -5.96 2.34 -2.31
N GLY A 57 -4.75 2.81 -2.06
CA GLY A 57 -4.29 3.19 -0.73
C GLY A 57 -4.57 4.67 -0.47
N THR A 58 -5.15 4.96 0.68
CA THR A 58 -5.59 6.30 1.07
C THR A 58 -5.10 6.68 2.45
N ALA A 59 -5.55 7.81 2.97
CA ALA A 59 -5.33 8.22 4.36
C ALA A 59 -6.36 7.60 5.33
N ALA A 60 -7.21 6.70 4.85
CA ALA A 60 -8.23 5.99 5.65
C ALA A 60 -8.27 4.50 5.32
N GLY A 61 -7.14 3.91 4.92
CA GLY A 61 -7.03 2.49 4.64
C GLY A 61 -6.95 2.14 3.17
N ILE A 62 -7.33 0.91 2.84
CA ILE A 62 -7.27 0.30 1.50
C ILE A 62 -8.68 0.19 0.94
N ASN A 63 -8.89 0.63 -0.30
CA ASN A 63 -10.10 0.35 -1.04
C ASN A 63 -9.79 -0.70 -2.12
N LYS A 64 -10.64 -1.73 -2.20
CA LYS A 64 -10.65 -2.73 -3.27
C LYS A 64 -11.77 -2.44 -4.23
N GLY A 65 -11.45 -2.34 -5.51
CA GLY A 65 -12.41 -2.11 -6.57
C GLY A 65 -12.31 -3.12 -7.69
N VAL A 66 -13.41 -3.26 -8.44
CA VAL A 66 -13.46 -4.05 -9.67
C VAL A 66 -13.73 -3.13 -10.85
N ILE A 67 -12.92 -3.25 -11.91
CA ILE A 67 -13.06 -2.45 -13.12
C ILE A 67 -14.36 -2.86 -13.81
N ASN A 68 -15.25 -1.89 -14.03
CA ASN A 68 -16.54 -2.07 -14.69
C ASN A 68 -16.66 -1.05 -15.84
N GLY A 69 -16.23 -1.44 -17.05
CA GLY A 69 -16.16 -0.53 -18.19
C GLY A 69 -15.20 0.61 -17.97
N ASP A 70 -15.70 1.84 -17.97
CA ASP A 70 -14.92 3.07 -17.79
C ASP A 70 -14.89 3.54 -16.31
N CYS A 71 -15.45 2.76 -15.36
CA CYS A 71 -15.45 3.11 -13.96
C CYS A 71 -15.05 1.91 -13.07
N ILE A 72 -15.03 2.14 -11.75
CA ILE A 72 -14.68 1.14 -10.75
C ILE A 72 -15.84 0.98 -9.78
N ASP A 73 -16.27 -0.26 -9.58
CA ASP A 73 -17.16 -0.63 -8.48
C ASP A 73 -16.30 -0.92 -7.25
N TRP A 74 -16.36 -0.07 -6.24
CA TRP A 74 -15.65 -0.26 -4.99
C TRP A 74 -16.42 -1.26 -4.12
N VAL A 75 -15.78 -2.39 -3.81
CA VAL A 75 -16.42 -3.57 -3.19
C VAL A 75 -15.82 -3.97 -1.85
N GLY A 76 -14.76 -3.31 -1.42
CA GLY A 76 -14.11 -3.59 -0.14
C GLY A 76 -13.36 -2.39 0.40
N HIS A 77 -13.34 -2.27 1.73
CA HIS A 77 -12.58 -1.27 2.45
C HIS A 77 -11.95 -1.90 3.69
N TYR A 78 -10.63 -1.69 3.86
CA TYR A 78 -9.84 -2.33 4.90
C TYR A 78 -9.12 -1.27 5.72
N THR A 79 -9.26 -1.38 7.05
CA THR A 79 -8.65 -0.46 8.02
C THR A 79 -7.93 -1.22 9.13
N SER A 80 -7.09 -0.52 9.88
CA SER A 80 -6.42 -1.05 11.07
C SER A 80 -7.42 -1.55 12.11
N LEU A 81 -8.52 -0.85 12.27
CA LEU A 81 -9.54 -1.16 13.28
C LEU A 81 -10.40 -2.39 12.91
N MET A 82 -10.67 -2.60 11.63
CA MET A 82 -11.63 -3.64 11.19
C MET A 82 -10.96 -4.89 10.62
N ASN A 83 -9.79 -4.76 10.01
CA ASN A 83 -9.23 -5.80 9.15
C ASN A 83 -7.77 -6.13 9.47
N ASN A 84 -7.23 -5.66 10.58
CA ASN A 84 -5.88 -5.99 11.05
C ASN A 84 -4.74 -5.52 10.12
N ILE A 85 -4.94 -4.51 9.27
CA ILE A 85 -3.81 -3.80 8.67
C ILE A 85 -3.14 -2.95 9.75
N SER A 86 -1.82 -2.70 9.67
CA SER A 86 -1.08 -2.07 10.77
C SER A 86 -1.38 -0.58 10.95
N GLY A 87 -1.81 0.10 9.91
CA GLY A 87 -2.12 1.53 9.94
C GLY A 87 -2.87 1.99 8.70
N ASP A 88 -3.60 3.08 8.81
CA ASP A 88 -4.54 3.54 7.79
C ASP A 88 -3.94 4.45 6.72
N TRP A 89 -2.68 4.89 6.85
CA TRP A 89 -2.00 5.58 5.76
C TRP A 89 -1.30 4.57 4.85
N VAL A 90 -1.92 4.31 3.70
CA VAL A 90 -1.47 3.24 2.77
C VAL A 90 -0.73 3.86 1.58
N ILE A 91 0.58 3.86 1.64
CA ILE A 91 1.44 4.62 0.75
C ILE A 91 2.02 3.85 -0.43
N GLY A 92 1.85 2.54 -0.48
CA GLY A 92 2.38 1.72 -1.58
C GLY A 92 1.86 0.30 -1.57
N PHE A 93 1.93 -0.33 -2.76
CA PHE A 93 1.61 -1.74 -2.95
C PHE A 93 2.65 -2.41 -3.84
N THR A 94 2.83 -3.70 -3.62
CA THR A 94 3.46 -4.60 -4.60
C THR A 94 2.85 -5.99 -4.49
N LYS A 95 2.87 -6.74 -5.58
CA LYS A 95 2.42 -8.13 -5.59
C LYS A 95 3.59 -9.06 -5.80
N GLN A 96 3.71 -10.06 -4.96
CA GLN A 96 4.67 -11.14 -5.08
C GLN A 96 3.94 -12.41 -5.51
N LYS A 97 4.46 -13.08 -6.54
CA LYS A 97 3.90 -14.32 -7.06
C LYS A 97 4.79 -15.47 -6.59
N PHE A 98 4.30 -16.24 -5.63
CA PHE A 98 4.91 -17.49 -5.21
C PHE A 98 4.46 -18.64 -6.12
N ALA A 99 5.04 -19.81 -5.96
CA ALA A 99 4.67 -20.97 -6.76
C ALA A 99 3.22 -21.40 -6.54
N ASP A 100 2.73 -21.32 -5.30
CA ASP A 100 1.44 -21.86 -4.87
C ASP A 100 0.40 -20.77 -4.51
N PHE A 101 0.80 -19.52 -4.34
CA PHE A 101 -0.08 -18.42 -3.99
C PHE A 101 0.47 -17.07 -4.43
N ASN A 102 -0.38 -16.05 -4.39
CA ASN A 102 0.01 -14.66 -4.65
C ASN A 102 -0.20 -13.85 -3.39
N ARG A 103 0.79 -13.05 -2.99
CA ARG A 103 0.71 -12.13 -1.87
C ARG A 103 0.65 -10.70 -2.35
N LEU A 104 -0.38 -9.98 -1.95
CA LEU A 104 -0.43 -8.54 -2.09
C LEU A 104 0.14 -7.90 -0.82
N TRP A 105 1.15 -7.09 -0.98
CA TRP A 105 1.77 -6.30 0.06
C TRP A 105 1.28 -4.86 0.02
N ALA A 106 1.04 -4.29 1.19
CA ALA A 106 0.73 -2.88 1.38
C ALA A 106 1.72 -2.26 2.37
N ILE A 107 2.22 -1.08 2.06
CA ILE A 107 2.98 -0.25 3.01
C ILE A 107 1.97 0.56 3.81
N THR A 108 1.89 0.29 5.10
CA THR A 108 0.91 0.89 6.00
C THR A 108 1.61 1.68 7.11
N TRP A 109 1.29 2.96 7.23
CA TRP A 109 1.80 3.83 8.27
C TRP A 109 0.71 4.19 9.26
N ALA A 110 1.09 4.39 10.52
CA ALA A 110 0.19 4.89 11.54
C ALA A 110 -0.39 6.26 11.14
N ALA A 111 -1.70 6.38 11.16
CA ALA A 111 -2.44 7.61 10.86
C ALA A 111 -2.78 8.43 12.11
N GLY A 112 -2.67 7.84 13.31
CA GLY A 112 -2.83 8.54 14.58
C GLY A 112 -3.78 7.89 15.59
N ASN A 113 -4.34 6.72 15.30
CA ASN A 113 -5.05 5.94 16.31
C ASN A 113 -4.05 5.24 17.25
N GLU A 114 -4.44 5.01 18.51
CA GLU A 114 -3.53 4.48 19.54
C GLU A 114 -2.98 3.08 19.22
N ASP A 115 -3.75 2.27 18.49
CA ASP A 115 -3.39 0.89 18.15
C ASP A 115 -2.65 0.77 16.80
N GLU A 116 -2.48 1.87 16.07
CA GLU A 116 -1.79 1.86 14.79
C GLU A 116 -0.29 1.89 14.94
N TYR A 117 0.38 1.21 14.02
CA TYR A 117 1.84 1.26 13.88
C TYR A 117 2.25 1.16 12.40
N SER A 118 3.46 1.62 12.09
CA SER A 118 4.00 1.53 10.74
C SER A 118 4.64 0.16 10.52
N ALA A 119 4.21 -0.54 9.46
CA ALA A 119 4.70 -1.86 9.08
C ALA A 119 4.36 -2.19 7.61
N LEU A 120 4.53 -3.45 7.22
CA LEU A 120 3.92 -4.06 6.05
C LEU A 120 2.67 -4.81 6.46
N SER A 121 1.59 -4.60 5.72
CA SER A 121 0.40 -5.45 5.79
C SER A 121 0.32 -6.29 4.53
N TYR A 122 -0.21 -7.51 4.61
CA TYR A 122 -0.32 -8.36 3.44
C TYR A 122 -1.56 -9.25 3.48
N THR A 123 -1.98 -9.69 2.29
CA THR A 123 -3.04 -10.66 2.10
C THR A 123 -2.64 -11.69 1.06
N ASP A 124 -2.99 -12.95 1.33
CA ASP A 124 -2.78 -14.10 0.44
C ASP A 124 -4.09 -14.59 -0.20
N ASP A 125 -5.22 -14.03 0.24
CA ASP A 125 -6.58 -14.46 -0.10
C ASP A 125 -7.44 -13.33 -0.69
N ASP A 126 -6.78 -12.40 -1.40
CA ASP A 126 -7.43 -11.29 -2.11
C ASP A 126 -8.18 -10.33 -1.17
N GLY A 127 -7.72 -10.19 0.07
CA GLY A 127 -8.23 -9.25 1.07
C GLY A 127 -9.27 -9.84 2.01
N GLU A 128 -9.55 -11.14 1.99
CA GLU A 128 -10.43 -11.76 2.98
C GLU A 128 -9.81 -11.71 4.38
N THR A 129 -8.48 -11.93 4.47
CA THR A 129 -7.70 -11.75 5.70
C THR A 129 -6.46 -10.92 5.45
N TRP A 130 -5.99 -10.22 6.50
CA TRP A 130 -4.78 -9.42 6.50
C TRP A 130 -3.90 -9.78 7.68
N ASP A 131 -2.61 -9.88 7.42
CA ASP A 131 -1.55 -10.06 8.42
C ASP A 131 -0.51 -8.95 8.28
N THR A 132 0.38 -8.84 9.28
CA THR A 132 1.40 -7.80 9.32
C THR A 132 2.79 -8.37 9.58
N THR A 133 3.82 -7.69 9.07
CA THR A 133 5.22 -8.01 9.36
C THR A 133 6.08 -6.74 9.44
N GLN A 134 7.16 -6.84 10.19
CA GLN A 134 8.14 -5.77 10.39
C GLN A 134 9.51 -6.29 9.93
N PRO A 135 10.01 -5.88 8.76
CA PRO A 135 11.27 -6.39 8.21
C PRO A 135 12.48 -6.25 9.15
N SER A 136 12.55 -5.19 9.95
CA SER A 136 13.60 -4.99 10.94
C SER A 136 13.38 -5.71 12.27
N GLY A 137 12.18 -6.24 12.51
CA GLY A 137 11.71 -6.71 13.82
C GLY A 137 11.23 -5.58 14.74
N GLU A 138 11.32 -4.34 14.30
CA GLU A 138 10.93 -3.14 15.05
C GLU A 138 9.92 -2.30 14.25
N VAL A 139 9.11 -1.50 14.95
CA VAL A 139 8.18 -0.56 14.30
C VAL A 139 8.96 0.56 13.63
N GLU A 140 8.87 0.61 12.31
CA GLU A 140 9.53 1.66 11.51
C GLU A 140 8.76 1.94 10.22
N LYS A 141 9.04 3.07 9.58
CA LYS A 141 8.46 3.40 8.29
C LYS A 141 9.17 2.66 7.17
N ILE A 142 8.38 1.94 6.40
CA ILE A 142 8.77 1.40 5.11
C ILE A 142 8.37 2.42 4.05
N TYR A 143 9.28 2.77 3.16
CA TYR A 143 9.07 3.81 2.13
C TYR A 143 8.78 3.24 0.75
N ASN A 144 9.31 2.08 0.45
CA ASN A 144 9.13 1.45 -0.86
C ASN A 144 9.22 -0.07 -0.75
N LEU A 145 8.51 -0.75 -1.65
CA LEU A 145 8.55 -2.19 -1.85
C LEU A 145 8.80 -2.53 -3.31
N TYR A 146 9.59 -3.56 -3.53
CA TYR A 146 9.72 -4.20 -4.82
C TYR A 146 9.68 -5.71 -4.65
N GLY A 147 8.73 -6.38 -5.31
CA GLY A 147 8.58 -7.84 -5.27
C GLY A 147 8.65 -8.47 -6.66
N ASN A 148 9.23 -9.66 -6.74
CA ASN A 148 9.17 -10.54 -7.88
C ASN A 148 8.83 -11.97 -7.43
N SER A 149 8.92 -12.97 -8.32
CA SER A 149 8.56 -14.36 -8.01
C SER A 149 9.45 -15.06 -6.97
N THR A 150 10.59 -14.49 -6.60
CA THR A 150 11.56 -15.12 -5.71
C THR A 150 11.96 -14.28 -4.52
N ARG A 151 11.75 -12.97 -4.58
CA ARG A 151 12.26 -12.03 -3.57
C ARG A 151 11.35 -10.83 -3.40
N ILE A 152 11.36 -10.29 -2.20
CA ILE A 152 10.80 -8.98 -1.90
C ILE A 152 11.85 -8.13 -1.19
N TRP A 153 11.93 -6.87 -1.59
CA TRP A 153 12.79 -5.85 -1.02
C TRP A 153 11.96 -4.80 -0.35
N ALA A 154 12.34 -4.43 0.88
CA ALA A 154 11.73 -3.35 1.64
C ALA A 154 12.76 -2.27 1.96
N SER A 155 12.50 -1.05 1.52
CA SER A 155 13.32 0.13 1.84
C SER A 155 12.74 0.84 3.05
N SER A 156 13.51 1.03 4.11
CA SER A 156 13.04 1.53 5.39
C SER A 156 13.92 2.62 6.01
N GLU A 157 13.49 3.12 7.18
CA GLU A 157 14.27 4.07 8.00
C GLU A 157 15.61 3.49 8.43
N SER A 158 15.66 2.18 8.71
CA SER A 158 16.88 1.53 9.21
C SER A 158 17.71 0.84 8.14
N GLY A 159 17.24 0.81 6.89
CA GLY A 159 18.02 0.25 5.77
C GLY A 159 17.20 -0.48 4.73
N LEU A 160 17.87 -1.34 3.99
CA LEU A 160 17.27 -2.20 2.98
C LEU A 160 17.17 -3.64 3.51
N TYR A 161 16.00 -4.22 3.39
CA TYR A 161 15.71 -5.59 3.80
C TYR A 161 15.31 -6.43 2.60
N LEU A 162 15.65 -7.71 2.67
CA LEU A 162 15.35 -8.72 1.68
C LEU A 162 14.66 -9.90 2.35
N SER A 163 13.64 -10.43 1.71
CA SER A 163 13.05 -11.72 2.05
C SER A 163 12.83 -12.57 0.80
N GLU A 164 13.04 -13.89 0.91
CA GLU A 164 12.75 -14.86 -0.16
C GLU A 164 11.39 -15.54 0.05
N ASP A 165 10.86 -15.54 1.27
CA ASP A 165 9.59 -16.19 1.63
C ASP A 165 8.50 -15.21 2.11
N GLY A 166 8.86 -13.94 2.33
CA GLY A 166 7.96 -12.92 2.87
C GLY A 166 7.70 -13.02 4.37
N GLU A 167 8.40 -13.91 5.07
CA GLU A 167 8.31 -14.14 6.52
C GLU A 167 9.63 -13.84 7.23
N HIS A 168 10.72 -14.32 6.66
CA HIS A 168 12.07 -14.12 7.19
C HIS A 168 12.75 -12.99 6.43
N TRP A 169 13.18 -11.95 7.16
CA TRP A 169 13.80 -10.77 6.59
C TRP A 169 15.25 -10.67 7.01
N GLU A 170 16.11 -10.39 6.04
CA GLU A 170 17.52 -10.13 6.27
C GLU A 170 17.84 -8.70 5.90
N LYS A 171 18.56 -7.99 6.79
CA LYS A 171 19.08 -6.66 6.47
C LYS A 171 20.16 -6.82 5.42
N TYR A 172 19.94 -6.20 4.26
CA TYR A 172 20.95 -6.15 3.22
C TYR A 172 22.07 -5.22 3.68
N LEU A 173 23.25 -5.78 3.88
CA LEU A 173 24.41 -5.04 4.37
C LEU A 173 24.72 -3.89 3.40
N ARG A 174 25.10 -2.75 3.96
CA ARG A 174 25.38 -1.51 3.25
C ARG A 174 26.23 -1.79 2.00
N PRO A 175 25.78 -1.33 0.82
CA PRO A 175 26.62 -1.46 -0.36
C PRO A 175 27.91 -0.69 -0.10
N THR A 176 29.02 -1.32 -0.39
CA THR A 176 30.33 -0.67 -0.40
C THR A 176 30.64 -0.15 -1.82
N ASP A 177 31.25 1.01 -1.91
CA ASP A 177 31.81 1.48 -3.18
C ASP A 177 32.91 0.48 -3.64
N GLU A 178 32.73 -0.12 -4.80
CA GLU A 178 33.65 -1.15 -5.31
C GLU A 178 35.08 -0.62 -5.55
N ASN A 179 35.25 0.70 -5.73
CA ASN A 179 36.55 1.32 -5.99
C ASN A 179 37.26 1.76 -4.73
N THR A 180 36.51 2.22 -3.72
CA THR A 180 37.10 2.78 -2.48
C THR A 180 36.99 1.82 -1.31
N GLY A 181 36.07 0.83 -1.36
CA GLY A 181 35.76 -0.05 -0.24
C GLY A 181 35.04 0.65 0.90
N GLU A 182 34.64 1.92 0.72
CA GLU A 182 33.92 2.68 1.73
C GLU A 182 32.46 2.28 1.77
N GLU A 183 31.90 2.11 2.94
CA GLU A 183 30.46 1.89 3.14
C GLU A 183 29.68 3.15 2.76
N LEU A 184 28.59 3.00 2.01
CA LEU A 184 27.64 4.08 1.76
C LEU A 184 26.98 4.45 3.08
N LEU A 185 27.16 5.71 3.49
CA LEU A 185 26.84 6.20 4.86
C LEU A 185 25.35 6.43 5.15
N THR A 186 24.43 6.02 4.29
CA THR A 186 23.00 6.21 4.57
C THR A 186 22.40 4.98 5.25
N GLU A 187 21.76 5.18 6.38
CA GLU A 187 20.97 4.15 7.06
C GLU A 187 19.54 4.07 6.51
N THR A 188 19.02 5.21 6.05
CA THR A 188 17.66 5.30 5.49
C THR A 188 17.66 5.03 3.98
N VAL A 189 16.88 4.06 3.55
CA VAL A 189 16.68 3.74 2.14
C VAL A 189 15.24 4.08 1.73
N MET A 190 15.07 5.11 0.90
CA MET A 190 13.74 5.61 0.51
C MET A 190 13.16 4.90 -0.72
N SER A 191 13.99 4.30 -1.56
CA SER A 191 13.52 3.51 -2.70
C SER A 191 14.50 2.42 -3.08
N SER A 192 13.99 1.33 -3.61
CA SER A 192 14.76 0.24 -4.17
C SER A 192 14.21 -0.13 -5.55
N TYR A 193 15.12 -0.48 -6.45
CA TYR A 193 14.81 -0.95 -7.79
C TYR A 193 15.76 -2.10 -8.13
N TYR A 194 15.24 -3.13 -8.77
CA TYR A 194 16.02 -4.24 -9.30
C TYR A 194 15.78 -4.37 -10.82
N SER A 195 16.83 -4.34 -11.60
CA SER A 195 16.82 -4.48 -13.07
C SER A 195 17.22 -5.89 -13.50
#